data_d7ff2690ed9add5e7d58a9b814951443
#
_entry.id   d7ff2690ed9add5e7d58a9b814951443
#
_cell.length_a   1.000
_cell.length_b   1.000
_cell.length_c   1.000
_cell.angle_alpha   90.00
_cell.angle_beta   90.00
_cell.angle_gamma   90.00
#
_symmetry.space_group_name_H-M   'P 1'
#
loop_
_entity.id
_entity.type
_entity.pdbx_description
1 polymer ?
#
loop_
_entity_poly.entity_id
_entity_poly.type
_entity_poly.pdbx_seq_one_letter_code
_entity_poly.pdbx_strand_id
1 'polypeptide(L)'
;MSLKQFSLEGKKALVVGGRRNMGKGFALGLAEAAADVVVTDLAVEDGALQSVADEISEMGRRSAAIQADISSKQSVSELVDQTISVLGGLDVLMNVAVMYHRKALPDLDEDGWNQLTNVNLKGYWLMHQAVAPIMQAQRSGSIINLSSRGGLKAHADKGMGNYAIVKAGVAMMTRQY
;
A
#
# COMPACT_ATOMS: atom_id res chain seq x y z
N MET A 1 -12.26 22.91 -1.14
CA MET A 1 -11.68 23.66 0.00
C MET A 1 -10.92 22.65 0.87
N SER A 2 -9.61 22.62 0.81
CA SER A 2 -8.85 21.84 1.78
C SER A 2 -8.87 22.61 3.11
N LEU A 3 -9.29 21.96 4.18
CA LEU A 3 -9.18 22.52 5.52
C LEU A 3 -7.67 22.60 5.84
N LYS A 4 -7.12 23.79 6.02
CA LYS A 4 -5.67 24.00 6.25
C LYS A 4 -5.08 23.08 7.32
N GLN A 5 -5.87 22.69 8.32
CA GLN A 5 -5.48 21.78 9.38
C GLN A 5 -5.19 20.34 8.91
N PHE A 6 -5.63 19.94 7.71
CA PHE A 6 -5.37 18.64 7.11
C PHE A 6 -4.40 18.72 5.92
N SER A 7 -3.73 19.88 5.75
CA SER A 7 -2.74 20.04 4.69
C SER A 7 -1.57 19.08 4.88
N LEU A 8 -1.21 18.41 3.78
CA LEU A 8 -0.01 17.58 3.65
C LEU A 8 1.05 18.27 2.78
N GLU A 9 1.02 19.60 2.69
CA GLU A 9 2.01 20.36 1.92
C GLU A 9 3.44 19.99 2.34
N GLY A 10 4.29 19.67 1.37
CA GLY A 10 5.66 19.21 1.57
C GLY A 10 5.79 17.74 2.03
N LYS A 11 4.69 17.02 2.28
CA LYS A 11 4.71 15.60 2.60
C LYS A 11 4.83 14.74 1.35
N LYS A 12 5.45 13.59 1.50
CA LYS A 12 5.83 12.65 0.46
C LYS A 12 5.23 11.30 0.78
N ALA A 13 4.38 10.78 -0.09
CA ALA A 13 3.62 9.56 0.13
C ALA A 13 3.91 8.49 -0.92
N LEU A 14 3.94 7.23 -0.48
CA LEU A 14 3.93 6.05 -1.33
C LEU A 14 2.64 5.27 -1.09
N VAL A 15 1.84 5.06 -2.15
CA VAL A 15 0.60 4.28 -2.11
C VAL A 15 0.80 2.96 -2.84
N VAL A 16 0.79 1.86 -2.09
CA VAL A 16 0.96 0.49 -2.60
C VAL A 16 -0.40 -0.11 -2.94
N GLY A 17 -0.59 -0.51 -4.20
CA GLY A 17 -1.90 -0.91 -4.73
C GLY A 17 -2.70 0.31 -5.22
N GLY A 18 -2.01 1.32 -5.77
CA GLY A 18 -2.56 2.62 -6.15
C GLY A 18 -3.34 2.66 -7.47
N ARG A 19 -3.33 1.55 -8.26
CA ARG A 19 -3.84 1.54 -9.63
C ARG A 19 -5.34 1.82 -9.75
N ARG A 20 -6.16 1.37 -8.78
CA ARG A 20 -7.63 1.42 -8.88
C ARG A 20 -8.33 1.42 -7.53
N ASN A 21 -9.65 1.56 -7.57
CA ASN A 21 -10.54 1.46 -6.40
C ASN A 21 -10.07 2.33 -5.22
N MET A 22 -9.99 1.75 -4.03
CA MET A 22 -9.59 2.47 -2.82
C MET A 22 -8.16 3.02 -2.90
N GLY A 23 -7.22 2.28 -3.51
CA GLY A 23 -5.85 2.74 -3.66
C GLY A 23 -5.74 4.01 -4.49
N LYS A 24 -6.41 4.07 -5.65
CA LYS A 24 -6.54 5.30 -6.45
C LYS A 24 -7.18 6.42 -5.61
N GLY A 25 -8.30 6.14 -4.93
CA GLY A 25 -9.00 7.15 -4.11
C GLY A 25 -8.11 7.73 -3.00
N PHE A 26 -7.32 6.90 -2.34
CA PHE A 26 -6.36 7.36 -1.33
C PHE A 26 -5.22 8.17 -1.93
N ALA A 27 -4.68 7.75 -3.08
CA ALA A 27 -3.61 8.48 -3.75
C ALA A 27 -4.06 9.89 -4.15
N LEU A 28 -5.24 10.00 -4.78
CA LEU A 28 -5.82 11.29 -5.15
C LEU A 28 -6.15 12.14 -3.91
N GLY A 29 -6.71 11.56 -2.86
CA GLY A 29 -7.02 12.29 -1.62
C GLY A 29 -5.78 12.82 -0.91
N LEU A 30 -4.65 12.10 -0.94
CA LEU A 30 -3.36 12.60 -0.42
C LEU A 30 -2.83 13.76 -1.28
N ALA A 31 -2.97 13.69 -2.62
CA ALA A 31 -2.58 14.74 -3.54
C ALA A 31 -3.48 15.99 -3.40
N GLU A 32 -4.79 15.82 -3.24
CA GLU A 32 -5.74 16.91 -2.94
C GLU A 32 -5.40 17.62 -1.61
N ALA A 33 -4.85 16.87 -0.65
CA ALA A 33 -4.33 17.43 0.61
C ALA A 33 -2.94 18.07 0.45
N ALA A 34 -2.41 18.16 -0.77
CA ALA A 34 -1.14 18.77 -1.16
C ALA A 34 0.12 17.91 -0.92
N ALA A 35 0.01 16.60 -0.74
CA ALA A 35 1.17 15.70 -0.73
C ALA A 35 1.70 15.45 -2.15
N ASP A 36 3.01 15.22 -2.27
CA ASP A 36 3.61 14.55 -3.42
C ASP A 36 3.41 13.05 -3.29
N VAL A 37 2.99 12.34 -4.36
CA VAL A 37 2.55 10.94 -4.22
C VAL A 37 3.11 10.05 -5.32
N VAL A 38 3.86 9.02 -4.95
CA VAL A 38 4.19 7.90 -5.83
C VAL A 38 3.13 6.81 -5.66
N VAL A 39 2.68 6.23 -6.77
CA VAL A 39 1.77 5.09 -6.80
C VAL A 39 2.46 3.85 -7.35
N THR A 40 2.19 2.70 -6.76
CA THR A 40 2.73 1.42 -7.23
C THR A 40 1.64 0.35 -7.31
N ASP A 41 1.80 -0.55 -8.27
CA ASP A 41 1.00 -1.77 -8.41
C ASP A 41 1.84 -2.83 -9.12
N LEU A 42 1.44 -4.10 -9.04
CA LEU A 42 2.04 -5.18 -9.81
C LEU A 42 1.64 -5.07 -11.30
N ALA A 43 0.38 -4.74 -11.57
CA ALA A 43 -0.19 -4.66 -12.91
C ALA A 43 -0.09 -3.23 -13.45
N VAL A 44 0.49 -3.08 -14.65
CA VAL A 44 0.69 -1.78 -15.31
C VAL A 44 0.23 -1.79 -16.77
N GLU A 45 -0.06 -2.95 -17.33
CA GLU A 45 -0.27 -3.18 -18.78
C GLU A 45 -1.50 -2.44 -19.33
N ASP A 46 -2.48 -2.13 -18.48
CA ASP A 46 -3.69 -1.40 -18.85
C ASP A 46 -3.54 0.14 -18.80
N GLY A 47 -2.34 0.64 -18.43
CA GLY A 47 -2.06 2.07 -18.30
C GLY A 47 -2.74 2.75 -17.11
N ALA A 48 -3.55 2.04 -16.33
CA ALA A 48 -4.34 2.65 -15.25
C ALA A 48 -3.48 3.20 -14.11
N LEU A 49 -2.33 2.57 -13.81
CA LEU A 49 -1.42 3.10 -12.79
C LEU A 49 -0.80 4.43 -13.24
N GLN A 50 -0.37 4.52 -14.51
CA GLN A 50 0.17 5.75 -15.07
C GLN A 50 -0.88 6.86 -15.08
N SER A 51 -2.12 6.56 -15.46
CA SER A 51 -3.23 7.52 -15.42
C SER A 51 -3.42 8.14 -14.03
N VAL A 52 -3.25 7.37 -12.95
CA VAL A 52 -3.33 7.91 -11.57
C VAL A 52 -2.17 8.88 -11.29
N ALA A 53 -0.95 8.54 -11.72
CA ALA A 53 0.19 9.43 -11.54
C ALA A 53 0.03 10.74 -12.35
N ASP A 54 -0.53 10.66 -13.55
CA ASP A 54 -0.81 11.82 -14.39
C ASP A 54 -1.88 12.72 -13.76
N GLU A 55 -2.98 12.15 -13.25
CA GLU A 55 -4.01 12.90 -12.52
C GLU A 55 -3.43 13.64 -11.30
N ILE A 56 -2.51 13.03 -10.56
CA ILE A 56 -1.82 13.66 -9.43
C ILE A 56 -0.92 14.80 -9.91
N SER A 57 -0.23 14.60 -11.04
CA SER A 57 0.63 15.63 -11.64
C SER A 57 -0.16 16.83 -12.13
N GLU A 58 -1.36 16.62 -12.67
CA GLU A 58 -2.30 17.68 -13.07
C GLU A 58 -2.78 18.53 -11.88
N MET A 59 -2.78 17.96 -10.66
CA MET A 59 -3.03 18.72 -9.42
C MET A 59 -1.82 19.56 -8.97
N GLY A 60 -0.71 19.56 -9.74
CA GLY A 60 0.51 20.28 -9.41
C GLY A 60 1.38 19.60 -8.36
N ARG A 61 1.22 18.29 -8.16
CA ARG A 61 2.04 17.50 -7.24
C ARG A 61 3.05 16.66 -8.00
N ARG A 62 4.22 16.39 -7.37
CA ARG A 62 5.17 15.43 -7.95
C ARG A 62 4.57 14.04 -7.83
N SER A 63 4.63 13.26 -8.92
CA SER A 63 4.12 11.91 -8.96
C SER A 63 4.93 11.03 -9.90
N ALA A 64 4.86 9.73 -9.66
CA ALA A 64 5.33 8.69 -10.59
C ALA A 64 4.52 7.41 -10.38
N ALA A 65 4.37 6.64 -11.46
CA ALA A 65 3.86 5.29 -11.45
C ALA A 65 5.05 4.31 -11.50
N ILE A 66 5.18 3.46 -10.48
CA ILE A 66 6.29 2.49 -10.39
C ILE A 66 5.69 1.08 -10.29
N GLN A 67 6.08 0.19 -11.21
CA GLN A 67 5.72 -1.22 -11.10
C GLN A 67 6.52 -1.90 -9.99
N ALA A 68 5.86 -2.64 -9.11
CA ALA A 68 6.54 -3.46 -8.12
C ALA A 68 5.71 -4.65 -7.64
N ASP A 69 6.42 -5.75 -7.37
CA ASP A 69 5.89 -6.91 -6.65
C ASP A 69 6.29 -6.84 -5.18
N ILE A 70 5.35 -6.51 -4.31
CA ILE A 70 5.63 -6.40 -2.87
C ILE A 70 5.87 -7.75 -2.18
N SER A 71 5.63 -8.87 -2.84
CA SER A 71 6.00 -10.20 -2.33
C SER A 71 7.49 -10.49 -2.47
N SER A 72 8.22 -9.70 -3.27
CA SER A 72 9.65 -9.77 -3.52
C SER A 72 10.42 -8.71 -2.72
N LYS A 73 11.37 -9.14 -1.89
CA LYS A 73 12.22 -8.22 -1.11
C LYS A 73 13.05 -7.29 -2.00
N GLN A 74 13.57 -7.82 -3.11
CA GLN A 74 14.35 -7.02 -4.05
C GLN A 74 13.49 -5.93 -4.69
N SER A 75 12.30 -6.29 -5.21
CA SER A 75 11.38 -5.35 -5.83
C SER A 75 10.92 -4.26 -4.85
N VAL A 76 10.72 -4.61 -3.57
CA VAL A 76 10.41 -3.63 -2.52
C VAL A 76 11.56 -2.66 -2.29
N SER A 77 12.81 -3.12 -2.25
CA SER A 77 13.98 -2.24 -2.10
C SER A 77 14.08 -1.27 -3.27
N GLU A 78 13.99 -1.78 -4.50
CA GLU A 78 14.02 -0.95 -5.72
C GLU A 78 12.89 0.07 -5.78
N LEU A 79 11.67 -0.32 -5.35
CA LEU A 79 10.52 0.60 -5.25
C LEU A 79 10.80 1.75 -4.30
N VAL A 80 11.32 1.46 -3.11
CA VAL A 80 11.60 2.48 -2.10
C VAL A 80 12.70 3.42 -2.57
N ASP A 81 13.78 2.90 -3.18
CA ASP A 81 14.88 3.70 -3.72
C ASP A 81 14.39 4.64 -4.84
N GLN A 82 13.57 4.14 -5.77
CA GLN A 82 12.95 4.94 -6.82
C GLN A 82 12.01 5.99 -6.25
N THR A 83 11.19 5.63 -5.24
CA THR A 83 10.30 6.59 -4.58
C THR A 83 11.08 7.75 -3.96
N ILE A 84 12.18 7.45 -3.26
CA ILE A 84 13.05 8.47 -2.67
C ILE A 84 13.71 9.31 -3.74
N SER A 85 14.15 8.71 -4.85
CA SER A 85 14.74 9.45 -5.98
C SER A 85 13.77 10.46 -6.58
N VAL A 86 12.49 10.09 -6.72
CA VAL A 86 11.42 10.95 -7.26
C VAL A 86 11.03 12.05 -6.27
N LEU A 87 10.81 11.69 -5.00
CA LEU A 87 10.21 12.59 -4.02
C LEU A 87 11.22 13.29 -3.12
N GLY A 88 12.45 12.76 -3.00
CA GLY A 88 13.47 13.27 -2.09
C GLY A 88 13.26 12.89 -0.62
N GLY A 89 12.47 11.84 -0.34
CA GLY A 89 12.18 11.33 1.00
C GLY A 89 10.84 10.61 1.06
N LEU A 90 10.40 10.17 2.24
CA LEU A 90 9.14 9.44 2.41
C LEU A 90 8.54 9.70 3.81
N ASP A 91 7.40 10.37 3.87
CA ASP A 91 6.69 10.70 5.10
C ASP A 91 5.52 9.76 5.37
N VAL A 92 4.87 9.25 4.31
CA VAL A 92 3.67 8.41 4.42
C VAL A 92 3.82 7.17 3.56
N LEU A 93 3.69 6.00 4.17
CA LEU A 93 3.48 4.74 3.47
C LEU A 93 2.03 4.32 3.64
N MET A 94 1.32 4.06 2.52
CA MET A 94 -0.03 3.54 2.54
C MET A 94 -0.12 2.19 1.84
N ASN A 95 -0.25 1.12 2.59
CA ASN A 95 -0.38 -0.25 2.11
C ASN A 95 -1.85 -0.61 1.86
N VAL A 96 -2.24 -0.71 0.59
CA VAL A 96 -3.61 -1.03 0.13
C VAL A 96 -3.65 -2.30 -0.72
N ALA A 97 -2.52 -2.71 -1.30
CA ALA A 97 -2.45 -3.88 -2.19
C ALA A 97 -3.10 -5.12 -1.56
N VAL A 98 -3.89 -5.82 -2.35
CA VAL A 98 -4.63 -6.98 -1.88
C VAL A 98 -4.80 -8.01 -2.98
N MET A 99 -4.65 -9.27 -2.60
CA MET A 99 -4.98 -10.44 -3.37
C MET A 99 -6.09 -11.23 -2.67
N TYR A 100 -6.97 -11.83 -3.45
CA TYR A 100 -8.07 -12.66 -2.95
C TYR A 100 -8.02 -14.07 -3.55
N HIS A 101 -8.16 -15.06 -2.68
CA HIS A 101 -8.56 -16.42 -3.05
C HIS A 101 -9.89 -16.75 -2.37
N ARG A 102 -10.96 -16.83 -3.17
CA ARG A 102 -12.30 -17.16 -2.64
C ARG A 102 -12.49 -18.69 -2.58
N LYS A 103 -11.76 -19.32 -1.67
CA LYS A 103 -11.91 -20.75 -1.35
C LYS A 103 -12.11 -20.90 0.17
N ALA A 104 -12.93 -21.86 0.58
CA ALA A 104 -13.03 -22.22 1.99
C ALA A 104 -11.67 -22.75 2.50
N LEU A 105 -11.36 -22.56 3.76
CA LEU A 105 -10.06 -22.96 4.34
C LEU A 105 -9.70 -24.43 4.07
N PRO A 106 -10.64 -25.41 4.20
CA PRO A 106 -10.32 -26.81 3.92
C PRO A 106 -10.01 -27.09 2.42
N ASP A 107 -10.47 -26.25 1.52
CA ASP A 107 -10.34 -26.43 0.08
C ASP A 107 -9.21 -25.58 -0.54
N LEU A 108 -8.58 -24.75 0.27
CA LEU A 108 -7.48 -23.88 -0.18
C LEU A 108 -6.20 -24.71 -0.27
N ASP A 109 -5.65 -24.77 -1.49
CA ASP A 109 -4.35 -25.40 -1.72
C ASP A 109 -3.19 -24.56 -1.18
N GLU A 110 -2.03 -25.18 -1.05
CA GLU A 110 -0.82 -24.54 -0.51
C GLU A 110 -0.37 -23.35 -1.39
N ASP A 111 -0.48 -23.48 -2.70
CA ASP A 111 -0.09 -22.40 -3.64
C ASP A 111 -0.98 -21.16 -3.43
N GLY A 112 -2.28 -21.34 -3.34
CA GLY A 112 -3.22 -20.25 -3.06
C GLY A 112 -2.99 -19.62 -1.68
N TRP A 113 -2.67 -20.43 -0.67
CA TRP A 113 -2.27 -19.94 0.65
C TRP A 113 -0.98 -19.10 0.56
N ASN A 114 0.05 -19.62 -0.11
CA ASN A 114 1.34 -18.94 -0.26
C ASN A 114 1.21 -17.62 -1.02
N GLN A 115 0.49 -17.62 -2.15
CA GLN A 115 0.25 -16.41 -2.92
C GLN A 115 -0.45 -15.33 -2.08
N LEU A 116 -1.52 -15.72 -1.38
CA LEU A 116 -2.31 -14.81 -0.55
C LEU A 116 -1.48 -14.25 0.61
N THR A 117 -0.75 -15.09 1.33
CA THR A 117 0.07 -14.66 2.47
C THR A 117 1.28 -13.85 2.03
N ASN A 118 1.91 -14.19 0.90
CA ASN A 118 3.04 -13.45 0.35
C ASN A 118 2.67 -12.01 -0.01
N VAL A 119 1.50 -11.77 -0.59
CA VAL A 119 1.06 -10.41 -0.92
C VAL A 119 0.49 -9.70 0.30
N ASN A 120 -0.53 -10.29 0.95
CA ASN A 120 -1.35 -9.57 1.94
C ASN A 120 -0.71 -9.43 3.32
N LEU A 121 0.29 -10.25 3.67
CA LEU A 121 0.93 -10.22 4.97
C LEU A 121 2.45 -9.99 4.87
N LYS A 122 3.18 -10.90 4.19
CA LYS A 122 4.63 -10.77 4.02
C LYS A 122 4.98 -9.48 3.26
N GLY A 123 4.23 -9.12 2.20
CA GLY A 123 4.46 -7.90 1.43
C GLY A 123 4.36 -6.64 2.29
N TYR A 124 3.35 -6.55 3.15
CA TYR A 124 3.25 -5.44 4.10
C TYR A 124 4.42 -5.40 5.08
N TRP A 125 4.85 -6.55 5.60
CA TRP A 125 6.02 -6.64 6.44
C TRP A 125 7.31 -6.22 5.73
N LEU A 126 7.51 -6.62 4.48
CA LEU A 126 8.66 -6.17 3.67
C LEU A 126 8.65 -4.66 3.45
N MET A 127 7.49 -4.07 3.17
CA MET A 127 7.34 -2.61 3.06
C MET A 127 7.68 -1.91 4.37
N HIS A 128 7.23 -2.44 5.53
CA HIS A 128 7.62 -1.92 6.84
C HIS A 128 9.13 -1.98 7.05
N GLN A 129 9.77 -3.13 6.75
CA GLN A 129 11.22 -3.29 6.89
C GLN A 129 12.02 -2.29 6.05
N ALA A 130 11.55 -1.99 4.84
CA ALA A 130 12.25 -1.07 3.94
C ALA A 130 12.04 0.40 4.34
N VAL A 131 10.85 0.77 4.83
CA VAL A 131 10.47 2.17 5.07
C VAL A 131 10.74 2.62 6.51
N ALA A 132 10.56 1.76 7.51
CA ALA A 132 10.70 2.16 8.92
C ALA A 132 12.07 2.76 9.27
N PRO A 133 13.22 2.24 8.80
CA PRO A 133 14.52 2.86 9.08
C PRO A 133 14.64 4.29 8.55
N ILE A 134 14.03 4.57 7.40
CA ILE A 134 14.03 5.92 6.79
C ILE A 134 13.25 6.89 7.66
N MET A 135 12.05 6.51 8.06
CA MET A 135 11.21 7.32 8.94
C MET A 135 11.82 7.51 10.33
N GLN A 136 12.49 6.49 10.87
CA GLN A 136 13.24 6.59 12.13
C GLN A 136 14.39 7.60 12.03
N ALA A 137 15.16 7.55 10.95
CA ALA A 137 16.24 8.52 10.71
C ALA A 137 15.71 9.95 10.55
N GLN A 138 14.56 10.11 9.91
CA GLN A 138 13.85 11.39 9.78
C GLN A 138 13.19 11.85 11.10
N ARG A 139 13.02 10.97 12.08
CA ARG A 139 12.22 11.18 13.31
C ARG A 139 10.78 11.61 12.99
N SER A 140 10.27 11.20 11.85
CA SER A 140 8.93 11.55 11.37
C SER A 140 8.51 10.55 10.32
N GLY A 141 7.25 10.15 10.34
CA GLY A 141 6.65 9.28 9.35
C GLY A 141 5.37 8.64 9.84
N SER A 142 4.59 8.12 8.92
CA SER A 142 3.35 7.38 9.22
C SER A 142 3.22 6.20 8.27
N ILE A 143 2.98 5.02 8.84
CA ILE A 143 2.67 3.81 8.07
C ILE A 143 1.20 3.45 8.29
N ILE A 144 0.44 3.46 7.20
CA ILE A 144 -0.99 3.18 7.20
C ILE A 144 -1.22 1.84 6.51
N ASN A 145 -1.78 0.88 7.21
CA ASN A 145 -2.08 -0.43 6.69
C ASN A 145 -3.58 -0.64 6.54
N LEU A 146 -4.03 -0.98 5.35
CA LEU A 146 -5.42 -1.35 5.12
C LEU A 146 -5.69 -2.76 5.63
N SER A 147 -6.25 -2.86 6.84
CA SER A 147 -6.78 -4.09 7.39
C SER A 147 -8.24 -4.31 6.90
N SER A 148 -9.04 -5.03 7.65
CA SER A 148 -10.43 -5.31 7.32
C SER A 148 -11.21 -5.60 8.59
N ARG A 149 -12.53 -5.33 8.56
CA ARG A 149 -13.46 -5.83 9.58
C ARG A 149 -13.37 -7.36 9.71
N GLY A 150 -13.11 -8.08 8.60
CA GLY A 150 -12.90 -9.52 8.59
C GLY A 150 -11.67 -9.97 9.40
N GLY A 151 -10.67 -9.10 9.59
CA GLY A 151 -9.54 -9.38 10.48
C GLY A 151 -9.85 -9.23 11.98
N LEU A 152 -11.00 -8.64 12.33
CA LEU A 152 -11.42 -8.43 13.72
C LEU A 152 -12.57 -9.36 14.13
N LYS A 153 -13.33 -9.87 13.17
CA LYS A 153 -14.50 -10.73 13.40
C LYS A 153 -14.60 -11.76 12.28
N ALA A 154 -14.92 -13.01 12.65
CA ALA A 154 -15.11 -14.08 11.68
C ALA A 154 -16.15 -13.71 10.61
N HIS A 155 -15.88 -14.07 9.37
CA HIS A 155 -16.79 -13.89 8.25
C HIS A 155 -17.83 -15.02 8.21
N ALA A 156 -19.07 -14.67 7.91
CA ALA A 156 -20.11 -15.67 7.61
C ALA A 156 -19.84 -16.39 6.27
N ASP A 157 -19.24 -15.67 5.30
CA ASP A 157 -18.77 -16.26 4.03
C ASP A 157 -17.51 -17.08 4.28
N LYS A 158 -17.64 -18.42 4.16
CA LYS A 158 -16.55 -19.38 4.37
C LYS A 158 -15.39 -19.17 3.38
N GLY A 159 -15.64 -18.65 2.18
CA GLY A 159 -14.63 -18.32 1.19
C GLY A 159 -13.71 -17.15 1.55
N MET A 160 -13.99 -16.45 2.66
CA MET A 160 -13.20 -15.30 3.12
C MET A 160 -12.33 -15.61 4.36
N GLY A 161 -12.28 -16.87 4.81
CA GLY A 161 -11.52 -17.23 6.03
C GLY A 161 -10.02 -16.97 5.91
N ASN A 162 -9.43 -17.31 4.79
CA ASN A 162 -8.00 -17.07 4.48
C ASN A 162 -7.67 -15.56 4.47
N TYR A 163 -8.52 -14.74 3.86
CA TYR A 163 -8.39 -13.29 3.86
C TYR A 163 -8.51 -12.71 5.28
N ALA A 164 -9.44 -13.21 6.07
CA ALA A 164 -9.62 -12.78 7.46
C ALA A 164 -8.34 -13.02 8.30
N ILE A 165 -7.70 -14.18 8.12
CA ILE A 165 -6.44 -14.53 8.81
C ILE A 165 -5.33 -13.50 8.49
N VAL A 166 -5.08 -13.20 7.21
CA VAL A 166 -4.02 -12.26 6.85
C VAL A 166 -4.34 -10.84 7.31
N LYS A 167 -5.60 -10.41 7.26
CA LYS A 167 -6.00 -9.08 7.73
C LYS A 167 -5.99 -8.94 9.26
N ALA A 168 -6.19 -10.02 10.01
CA ALA A 168 -5.91 -10.08 11.45
C ALA A 168 -4.39 -9.93 11.72
N GLY A 169 -3.55 -10.61 10.92
CA GLY A 169 -2.09 -10.47 10.98
C GLY A 169 -1.63 -9.05 10.69
N VAL A 170 -2.20 -8.38 9.68
CA VAL A 170 -1.91 -6.96 9.37
C VAL A 170 -2.29 -6.05 10.54
N ALA A 171 -3.46 -6.25 11.16
CA ALA A 171 -3.88 -5.46 12.32
C ALA A 171 -2.93 -5.65 13.52
N MET A 172 -2.46 -6.89 13.77
CA MET A 172 -1.49 -7.17 14.83
C MET A 172 -0.12 -6.58 14.49
N MET A 173 0.36 -6.71 13.25
CA MET A 173 1.61 -6.09 12.79
C MET A 173 1.62 -4.59 13.05
N THR A 174 0.52 -3.89 12.74
CA THR A 174 0.40 -2.43 12.94
C THR A 174 0.54 -2.02 14.42
N ARG A 175 0.20 -2.93 15.35
CA ARG A 175 0.33 -2.66 16.80
C ARG A 175 1.73 -2.91 17.34
N GLN A 176 2.58 -3.60 16.57
CA GLN A 176 3.95 -3.96 16.98
C GLN A 176 4.99 -2.95 16.48
N TYR A 177 4.63 -2.09 15.53
CA TYR A 177 5.42 -0.99 15.02
C TYR A 177 4.99 0.35 15.63
#